data_19a1b0dbe6ff2ad02ead22e695c1c108
#
_entry.id   19a1b0dbe6ff2ad02ead22e695c1c108
#
_cell.length_a   1.000
_cell.length_b   1.000
_cell.length_c   1.000
_cell.angle_alpha   90.00
_cell.angle_beta   90.00
_cell.angle_gamma   90.00
#
_symmetry.space_group_name_H-M   'P 1'
#
loop_
_entity.id
_entity.type
_entity.pdbx_description
1 polymer ?
#
loop_
_entity_poly.entity_id
_entity_poly.type
_entity_poly.pdbx_seq_one_letter_code
_entity_poly.pdbx_strand_id
1 'polypeptide(L)'
;SFTAASKYLCITQGAVSGLINEMESQMEVSLFDRTSRVVKLSPDGEKFLPAAMRVVEEFQRAENYARDLKEIKKSLVRVVGAPLIACAFLPQIIHAFKRQHPHTHVQLIDKPMSQLQKSIMLGEADFGIGPERPLEPEIDKQTLFTTEIALYCHPDYRLHKKTVRWEEIQSEELIAVGNESIPMISATAGVRIKPKMTVEHMATAMSLAAQCEGVVIAGTFSRHYAKSYQLATCSLTPPLRRNMNLYFHAWRAQTPATQRFRDFLFSYVDEHHDAPANQR
;
A
#
# COMPACT_ATOMS: atom_id res chain seq x y z
N SER A 1 -22.51 -7.39 13.49
CA SER A 1 -23.49 -7.99 14.40
C SER A 1 -22.83 -8.32 15.73
N PHE A 2 -23.59 -8.33 16.83
CA PHE A 2 -23.09 -8.71 18.16
C PHE A 2 -22.56 -10.14 18.20
N THR A 3 -23.11 -11.04 17.39
CA THR A 3 -22.59 -12.41 17.25
C THR A 3 -21.21 -12.45 16.58
N ALA A 4 -20.97 -11.60 15.57
CA ALA A 4 -19.65 -11.51 14.96
C ALA A 4 -18.64 -10.89 15.92
N ALA A 5 -19.05 -9.84 16.66
CA ALA A 5 -18.20 -9.19 17.67
C ALA A 5 -17.83 -10.15 18.81
N SER A 6 -18.79 -10.96 19.30
CA SER A 6 -18.53 -11.94 20.36
C SER A 6 -17.51 -13.01 19.95
N LYS A 7 -17.60 -13.50 18.72
CA LYS A 7 -16.61 -14.43 18.17
C LYS A 7 -15.23 -13.80 18.04
N TYR A 8 -15.16 -12.54 17.55
CA TYR A 8 -13.90 -11.81 17.41
C TYR A 8 -13.24 -11.54 18.77
N LEU A 9 -14.04 -11.18 19.79
CA LEU A 9 -13.57 -10.88 21.14
C LEU A 9 -13.40 -12.12 22.03
N CYS A 10 -13.74 -13.33 21.54
CA CYS A 10 -13.73 -14.57 22.30
C CYS A 10 -14.55 -14.52 23.60
N ILE A 11 -15.70 -13.82 23.60
CA ILE A 11 -16.64 -13.72 24.72
C ILE A 11 -18.06 -14.10 24.27
N THR A 12 -18.99 -14.23 25.20
CA THR A 12 -20.38 -14.55 24.87
C THR A 12 -21.11 -13.34 24.26
N GLN A 13 -22.12 -13.58 23.44
CA GLN A 13 -22.93 -12.52 22.86
C GLN A 13 -23.65 -11.70 23.97
N GLY A 14 -24.06 -12.34 25.07
CA GLY A 14 -24.63 -11.66 26.23
C GLY A 14 -23.65 -10.69 26.89
N ALA A 15 -22.37 -11.07 26.98
CA ALA A 15 -21.32 -10.20 27.50
C ALA A 15 -21.12 -8.96 26.61
N VAL A 16 -21.06 -9.14 25.28
CA VAL A 16 -20.99 -8.00 24.34
C VAL A 16 -22.17 -7.06 24.52
N SER A 17 -23.39 -7.62 24.59
CA SER A 17 -24.62 -6.81 24.79
C SER A 17 -24.59 -6.08 26.12
N GLY A 18 -24.10 -6.72 27.19
CA GLY A 18 -23.94 -6.11 28.52
C GLY A 18 -22.97 -4.94 28.52
N LEU A 19 -21.79 -5.11 27.91
CA LEU A 19 -20.78 -4.04 27.80
C LEU A 19 -21.29 -2.84 26.99
N ILE A 20 -22.01 -3.08 25.91
CA ILE A 20 -22.62 -2.00 25.12
C ILE A 20 -23.68 -1.26 25.93
N ASN A 21 -24.55 -1.99 26.65
CA ASN A 21 -25.57 -1.38 27.51
C ASN A 21 -24.96 -0.54 28.62
N GLU A 22 -23.89 -1.02 29.23
CA GLU A 22 -23.17 -0.30 30.28
C GLU A 22 -22.55 0.98 29.72
N MET A 23 -21.90 0.91 28.56
CA MET A 23 -21.33 2.06 27.89
C MET A 23 -22.40 3.10 27.50
N GLU A 24 -23.50 2.67 26.90
CA GLU A 24 -24.65 3.53 26.56
C GLU A 24 -25.26 4.19 27.82
N SER A 25 -25.35 3.45 28.91
CA SER A 25 -25.87 3.95 30.19
C SER A 25 -24.92 4.99 30.84
N GLN A 26 -23.59 4.75 30.79
CA GLN A 26 -22.61 5.69 31.34
C GLN A 26 -22.52 6.99 30.53
N MET A 27 -22.73 6.89 29.23
CA MET A 27 -22.69 8.05 28.32
C MET A 27 -24.06 8.75 28.20
N GLU A 28 -25.10 8.17 28.72
CA GLU A 28 -26.50 8.62 28.56
C GLU A 28 -26.92 8.77 27.07
N VAL A 29 -26.35 7.93 26.19
CA VAL A 29 -26.56 7.98 24.74
C VAL A 29 -26.78 6.57 24.19
N SER A 30 -27.82 6.39 23.36
CA SER A 30 -28.02 5.15 22.61
C SER A 30 -27.17 5.12 21.35
N LEU A 31 -26.30 4.15 21.24
CA LEU A 31 -25.41 4.00 20.09
C LEU A 31 -25.95 3.06 19.01
N PHE A 32 -26.90 2.18 19.39
CA PHE A 32 -27.50 1.22 18.47
C PHE A 32 -29.03 1.34 18.45
N ASP A 33 -29.60 1.21 17.26
CA ASP A 33 -31.04 1.08 17.08
C ASP A 33 -31.45 -0.37 17.38
N ARG A 34 -32.26 -0.54 18.42
CA ARG A 34 -32.77 -1.85 18.92
C ARG A 34 -34.13 -2.23 18.36
N THR A 35 -34.74 -1.34 17.58
CA THR A 35 -36.07 -1.60 17.00
C THR A 35 -35.99 -2.47 15.75
N SER A 36 -34.81 -2.62 15.18
CA SER A 36 -34.56 -3.41 13.97
C SER A 36 -34.08 -4.83 14.29
N ARG A 37 -34.51 -5.81 13.49
CA ARG A 37 -33.96 -7.19 13.49
C ARG A 37 -32.46 -7.22 13.14
N VAL A 38 -31.95 -6.17 12.50
CA VAL A 38 -30.57 -6.00 12.10
C VAL A 38 -29.97 -4.92 12.99
N VAL A 39 -28.81 -5.20 13.59
CA VAL A 39 -28.05 -4.23 14.38
C VAL A 39 -27.60 -3.09 13.48
N LYS A 40 -28.07 -1.88 13.75
CA LYS A 40 -27.70 -0.63 13.07
C LYS A 40 -27.22 0.38 14.09
N LEU A 41 -26.38 1.30 13.68
CA LEU A 41 -26.04 2.45 14.50
C LEU A 41 -27.25 3.40 14.60
N SER A 42 -27.40 4.03 15.75
CA SER A 42 -28.29 5.19 15.92
C SER A 42 -27.64 6.44 15.27
N PRO A 43 -28.36 7.54 15.08
CA PRO A 43 -27.75 8.81 14.63
C PRO A 43 -26.60 9.30 15.53
N ASP A 44 -26.69 9.06 16.83
CA ASP A 44 -25.62 9.40 17.77
C ASP A 44 -24.47 8.37 17.72
N GLY A 45 -24.77 7.09 17.47
CA GLY A 45 -23.78 6.06 17.19
C GLY A 45 -22.95 6.37 15.95
N GLU A 46 -23.56 6.87 14.88
CA GLU A 46 -22.84 7.29 13.67
C GLU A 46 -21.86 8.45 13.95
N LYS A 47 -22.26 9.42 14.76
CA LYS A 47 -21.39 10.52 15.19
C LYS A 47 -20.28 10.07 16.13
N PHE A 48 -20.56 9.10 17.00
CA PHE A 48 -19.61 8.58 17.98
C PHE A 48 -18.60 7.61 17.36
N LEU A 49 -18.96 6.88 16.32
CA LEU A 49 -18.12 5.86 15.69
C LEU A 49 -16.70 6.35 15.35
N PRO A 50 -16.48 7.53 14.74
CA PRO A 50 -15.12 8.01 14.44
C PRO A 50 -14.26 8.20 15.71
N ALA A 51 -14.87 8.62 16.82
CA ALA A 51 -14.15 8.77 18.09
C ALA A 51 -13.80 7.40 18.69
N ALA A 52 -14.74 6.45 18.67
CA ALA A 52 -14.50 5.08 19.12
C ALA A 52 -13.39 4.40 18.29
N MET A 53 -13.40 4.58 16.98
CA MET A 53 -12.35 4.03 16.11
C MET A 53 -10.97 4.58 16.48
N ARG A 54 -10.83 5.88 16.76
CA ARG A 54 -9.57 6.48 17.21
C ARG A 54 -9.08 5.87 18.52
N VAL A 55 -9.96 5.61 19.48
CA VAL A 55 -9.60 4.96 20.75
C VAL A 55 -9.06 3.55 20.52
N VAL A 56 -9.73 2.76 19.64
CA VAL A 56 -9.27 1.41 19.29
C VAL A 56 -7.92 1.47 18.58
N GLU A 57 -7.71 2.42 17.71
CA GLU A 57 -6.43 2.64 17.01
C GLU A 57 -5.31 2.97 18.00
N GLU A 58 -5.55 3.87 18.97
CA GLU A 58 -4.56 4.20 20.00
C GLU A 58 -4.24 3.02 20.91
N PHE A 59 -5.26 2.24 21.29
CA PHE A 59 -5.05 1.01 22.06
C PHE A 59 -4.16 0.02 21.30
N GLN A 60 -4.44 -0.22 20.02
CA GLN A 60 -3.63 -1.09 19.17
C GLN A 60 -2.18 -0.59 19.05
N ARG A 61 -1.98 0.73 18.99
CA ARG A 61 -0.64 1.36 19.01
C ARG A 61 0.09 1.07 20.30
N ALA A 62 -0.59 1.21 21.44
CA ALA A 62 0.00 0.93 22.75
C ALA A 62 0.41 -0.54 22.88
N GLU A 63 -0.41 -1.48 22.39
CA GLU A 63 -0.08 -2.91 22.37
C GLU A 63 1.16 -3.19 21.50
N ASN A 64 1.22 -2.60 20.31
CA ASN A 64 2.36 -2.76 19.41
C ASN A 64 3.63 -2.16 20.02
N TYR A 65 3.52 -0.97 20.64
CA TYR A 65 4.64 -0.36 21.35
C TYR A 65 5.13 -1.22 22.53
N ALA A 66 4.23 -1.79 23.33
CA ALA A 66 4.59 -2.71 24.41
C ALA A 66 5.27 -3.98 23.88
N ARG A 67 4.86 -4.48 22.73
CA ARG A 67 5.52 -5.59 22.04
C ARG A 67 6.93 -5.19 21.60
N ASP A 68 7.09 -3.98 21.06
CA ASP A 68 8.39 -3.45 20.64
C ASP A 68 9.36 -3.25 21.79
N LEU A 69 8.87 -2.83 22.98
CA LEU A 69 9.68 -2.77 24.20
C LEU A 69 10.24 -4.15 24.61
N LYS A 70 9.50 -5.23 24.38
CA LYS A 70 9.98 -6.61 24.56
C LYS A 70 10.99 -7.03 23.47
N GLU A 71 10.86 -6.48 22.28
CA GLU A 71 11.71 -6.74 21.09
C GLU A 71 12.91 -5.79 20.99
N ILE A 72 13.11 -4.86 21.97
CA ILE A 72 14.23 -3.90 22.00
C ILE A 72 15.61 -4.58 21.94
N LYS A 73 15.70 -5.88 22.24
CA LYS A 73 16.91 -6.67 21.96
C LYS A 73 17.08 -7.06 20.49
N LYS A 74 16.05 -6.95 19.66
CA LYS A 74 16.07 -7.24 18.22
C LYS A 74 15.63 -5.99 17.48
N SER A 75 16.56 -5.26 16.91
CA SER A 75 16.27 -4.07 16.09
C SER A 75 15.30 -4.44 14.97
N LEU A 76 14.01 -4.22 15.15
CA LEU A 76 12.97 -4.52 14.16
C LEU A 76 12.55 -3.26 13.41
N VAL A 77 12.47 -3.35 12.09
CA VAL A 77 11.91 -2.34 11.19
C VAL A 77 10.77 -2.98 10.40
N ARG A 78 9.58 -2.38 10.41
CA ARG A 78 8.41 -2.86 9.66
C ARG A 78 8.13 -1.93 8.51
N VAL A 79 8.17 -2.48 7.29
CA VAL A 79 7.92 -1.72 6.06
C VAL A 79 6.72 -2.30 5.34
N VAL A 80 5.69 -1.50 5.11
CA VAL A 80 4.58 -1.87 4.25
C VAL A 80 4.81 -1.33 2.85
N GLY A 81 4.72 -2.19 1.86
CA GLY A 81 4.84 -1.85 0.44
C GLY A 81 3.57 -2.16 -0.32
N ALA A 82 3.23 -1.30 -1.28
CA ALA A 82 2.27 -1.68 -2.31
C ALA A 82 2.80 -2.91 -3.08
N PRO A 83 1.93 -3.78 -3.63
CA PRO A 83 2.34 -5.08 -4.17
C PRO A 83 3.54 -5.03 -5.12
N LEU A 84 3.55 -4.09 -6.07
CA LEU A 84 4.67 -3.95 -7.00
C LEU A 84 5.95 -3.46 -6.31
N ILE A 85 5.84 -2.58 -5.33
CA ILE A 85 6.98 -2.10 -4.53
C ILE A 85 7.55 -3.24 -3.68
N ALA A 86 6.67 -4.03 -3.07
CA ALA A 86 7.07 -5.14 -2.23
C ALA A 86 7.82 -6.24 -3.01
N CYS A 87 7.44 -6.51 -4.27
CA CYS A 87 8.08 -7.56 -5.06
C CYS A 87 9.23 -7.07 -5.97
N ALA A 88 9.16 -5.84 -6.50
CA ALA A 88 10.12 -5.38 -7.52
C ALA A 88 11.18 -4.41 -6.99
N PHE A 89 10.96 -3.75 -5.86
CA PHE A 89 11.83 -2.69 -5.36
C PHE A 89 12.45 -3.03 -3.99
N LEU A 90 11.63 -3.36 -3.00
CA LEU A 90 12.10 -3.57 -1.63
C LEU A 90 13.05 -4.75 -1.42
N PRO A 91 12.94 -5.89 -2.11
CA PRO A 91 13.79 -7.05 -1.83
C PRO A 91 15.29 -6.77 -1.99
N GLN A 92 15.69 -6.05 -3.03
CA GLN A 92 17.09 -5.70 -3.25
C GLN A 92 17.63 -4.73 -2.19
N ILE A 93 16.80 -3.79 -1.74
CA ILE A 93 17.16 -2.82 -0.69
C ILE A 93 17.31 -3.52 0.65
N ILE A 94 16.35 -4.38 0.99
CA ILE A 94 16.40 -5.17 2.23
C ILE A 94 17.63 -6.07 2.24
N HIS A 95 17.96 -6.68 1.10
CA HIS A 95 19.18 -7.50 0.98
C HIS A 95 20.44 -6.67 1.21
N ALA A 96 20.57 -5.52 0.55
CA ALA A 96 21.71 -4.62 0.69
C ALA A 96 21.81 -4.07 2.13
N PHE A 97 20.69 -3.66 2.73
CA PHE A 97 20.63 -3.19 4.11
C PHE A 97 21.09 -4.25 5.11
N LYS A 98 20.62 -5.50 4.98
CA LYS A 98 20.99 -6.59 5.89
C LYS A 98 22.48 -6.92 5.85
N ARG A 99 23.13 -6.72 4.73
CA ARG A 99 24.61 -6.89 4.63
C ARG A 99 25.38 -5.88 5.46
N GLN A 100 24.88 -4.66 5.58
CA GLN A 100 25.51 -3.60 6.39
C GLN A 100 25.03 -3.63 7.85
N HIS A 101 23.82 -4.13 8.10
CA HIS A 101 23.18 -4.15 9.41
C HIS A 101 22.64 -5.53 9.76
N PRO A 102 23.51 -6.56 9.96
CA PRO A 102 23.09 -7.96 10.13
C PRO A 102 22.24 -8.20 11.37
N HIS A 103 22.31 -7.33 12.35
CA HIS A 103 21.52 -7.42 13.61
C HIS A 103 20.16 -6.71 13.54
N THR A 104 19.84 -6.07 12.40
CA THR A 104 18.54 -5.42 12.21
C THR A 104 17.60 -6.33 11.44
N HIS A 105 16.44 -6.62 12.01
CA HIS A 105 15.38 -7.37 11.36
C HIS A 105 14.49 -6.43 10.57
N VAL A 106 14.29 -6.72 9.28
CA VAL A 106 13.32 -6.01 8.44
C VAL A 106 12.17 -6.95 8.15
N GLN A 107 10.97 -6.55 8.57
CA GLN A 107 9.72 -7.21 8.24
C GLN A 107 9.07 -6.46 7.08
N LEU A 108 8.95 -7.13 5.94
CA LEU A 108 8.21 -6.62 4.79
C LEU A 108 6.75 -7.07 4.89
N ILE A 109 5.83 -6.12 4.75
CA ILE A 109 4.38 -6.33 4.78
C ILE A 109 3.85 -5.94 3.40
N ASP A 110 3.32 -6.91 2.67
CA ASP A 110 2.69 -6.69 1.36
C ASP A 110 1.20 -6.46 1.56
N LYS A 111 0.73 -5.24 1.25
CA LYS A 111 -0.69 -4.86 1.38
C LYS A 111 -1.15 -3.98 0.22
N PRO A 112 -2.44 -4.03 -0.14
CA PRO A 112 -3.04 -3.09 -1.07
C PRO A 112 -2.77 -1.63 -0.68
N MET A 113 -2.66 -0.75 -1.67
CA MET A 113 -2.39 0.68 -1.45
C MET A 113 -3.38 1.35 -0.51
N SER A 114 -4.66 0.96 -0.56
CA SER A 114 -5.72 1.44 0.35
C SER A 114 -5.43 1.18 1.82
N GLN A 115 -4.64 0.16 2.13
CA GLN A 115 -4.30 -0.22 3.51
C GLN A 115 -2.95 0.33 4.00
N LEU A 116 -2.15 0.96 3.13
CA LEU A 116 -0.80 1.40 3.44
C LEU A 116 -0.78 2.39 4.60
N GLN A 117 -1.52 3.51 4.50
CA GLN A 117 -1.54 4.53 5.54
C GLN A 117 -2.18 3.99 6.83
N LYS A 118 -3.25 3.21 6.73
CA LYS A 118 -3.89 2.56 7.86
C LYS A 118 -2.92 1.67 8.64
N SER A 119 -2.08 0.90 7.97
CA SER A 119 -1.07 0.06 8.65
C SER A 119 -0.06 0.88 9.44
N ILE A 120 0.29 2.08 8.96
CA ILE A 120 1.17 3.00 9.68
C ILE A 120 0.43 3.61 10.89
N MET A 121 -0.80 4.05 10.71
CA MET A 121 -1.62 4.61 11.78
C MET A 121 -1.81 3.61 12.92
N LEU A 122 -2.11 2.36 12.62
CA LEU A 122 -2.26 1.28 13.61
C LEU A 122 -0.93 0.79 14.22
N GLY A 123 0.22 1.30 13.77
CA GLY A 123 1.54 0.83 14.25
C GLY A 123 1.89 -0.58 13.82
N GLU A 124 1.22 -1.12 12.81
CA GLU A 124 1.59 -2.38 12.18
C GLU A 124 2.86 -2.23 11.33
N ALA A 125 3.08 -1.02 10.78
CA ALA A 125 4.27 -0.64 10.03
C ALA A 125 4.86 0.68 10.53
N ASP A 126 6.17 0.80 10.42
CA ASP A 126 6.91 2.03 10.73
C ASP A 126 6.91 2.97 9.53
N PHE A 127 7.00 2.38 8.32
CA PHE A 127 7.00 3.06 7.03
C PHE A 127 6.08 2.37 6.04
N GLY A 128 5.56 3.20 5.12
CA GLY A 128 4.91 2.71 3.90
C GLY A 128 5.62 3.26 2.67
N ILE A 129 5.77 2.45 1.61
CA ILE A 129 6.32 2.89 0.34
C ILE A 129 5.31 2.65 -0.78
N GLY A 130 5.01 3.73 -1.50
CA GLY A 130 4.04 3.67 -2.57
C GLY A 130 3.94 4.96 -3.37
N PRO A 131 3.12 4.95 -4.44
CA PRO A 131 2.89 6.13 -5.26
C PRO A 131 2.13 7.23 -4.51
N GLU A 132 2.20 8.43 -5.07
CA GLU A 132 1.48 9.62 -4.60
C GLU A 132 -0.01 9.34 -4.37
N ARG A 133 -0.54 9.79 -3.23
CA ARG A 133 -1.95 9.70 -2.86
C ARG A 133 -2.33 10.79 -1.83
N PRO A 134 -3.63 11.07 -1.66
CA PRO A 134 -4.10 11.91 -0.56
C PRO A 134 -3.61 11.40 0.80
N LEU A 135 -3.27 12.32 1.68
CA LEU A 135 -2.75 11.99 3.01
C LEU A 135 -3.89 11.95 4.03
N GLU A 136 -3.82 10.95 4.91
CA GLU A 136 -4.56 10.98 6.17
C GLU A 136 -3.90 12.03 7.10
N PRO A 137 -4.67 12.68 8.01
CA PRO A 137 -4.16 13.78 8.85
C PRO A 137 -2.93 13.44 9.70
N GLU A 138 -2.76 12.18 10.06
CA GLU A 138 -1.69 11.68 10.91
C GLU A 138 -0.48 11.17 10.13
N ILE A 139 -0.54 11.21 8.81
CA ILE A 139 0.50 10.69 7.93
C ILE A 139 1.24 11.86 7.28
N ASP A 140 2.55 11.75 7.31
CA ASP A 140 3.46 12.58 6.53
C ASP A 140 4.16 11.76 5.47
N LYS A 141 4.74 12.43 4.49
CA LYS A 141 5.46 11.78 3.39
C LYS A 141 6.72 12.52 3.01
N GLN A 142 7.65 11.77 2.46
CA GLN A 142 8.83 12.31 1.78
C GLN A 142 8.99 11.60 0.43
N THR A 143 9.24 12.36 -0.63
CA THR A 143 9.49 11.78 -1.94
C THR A 143 10.77 10.98 -1.90
N LEU A 144 10.67 9.71 -2.29
CA LEU A 144 11.80 8.78 -2.32
C LEU A 144 12.48 8.82 -3.70
N PHE A 145 11.70 8.68 -4.76
CA PHE A 145 12.17 8.85 -6.14
C PHE A 145 11.00 9.13 -7.09
N THR A 146 11.32 9.56 -8.30
CA THR A 146 10.35 9.71 -9.38
C THR A 146 10.57 8.61 -10.42
N THR A 147 9.50 7.96 -10.86
CA THR A 147 9.54 6.93 -11.90
C THR A 147 8.69 7.34 -13.09
N GLU A 148 9.13 6.99 -14.29
CA GLU A 148 8.27 7.07 -15.47
C GLU A 148 7.36 5.85 -15.53
N ILE A 149 6.17 6.04 -16.10
CA ILE A 149 5.24 4.95 -16.36
C ILE A 149 5.59 4.36 -17.72
N ALA A 150 5.65 3.05 -17.79
CA ALA A 150 5.92 2.28 -18.99
C ALA A 150 4.84 1.22 -19.23
N LEU A 151 4.76 0.77 -20.45
CA LEU A 151 3.94 -0.36 -20.87
C LEU A 151 4.80 -1.62 -20.92
N TYR A 152 4.26 -2.71 -20.42
CA TYR A 152 4.87 -4.04 -20.42
C TYR A 152 3.99 -5.00 -21.21
N CYS A 153 4.56 -5.68 -22.19
CA CYS A 153 3.85 -6.62 -23.05
C CYS A 153 4.76 -7.77 -23.50
N HIS A 154 4.15 -8.84 -23.99
CA HIS A 154 4.89 -9.90 -24.66
C HIS A 154 5.60 -9.34 -25.92
N PRO A 155 6.82 -9.81 -26.28
CA PRO A 155 7.51 -9.34 -27.48
C PRO A 155 6.70 -9.48 -28.79
N ASP A 156 5.85 -10.48 -28.88
CA ASP A 156 4.98 -10.69 -30.07
C ASP A 156 3.66 -9.91 -29.99
N TYR A 157 3.44 -9.12 -28.94
CA TYR A 157 2.21 -8.35 -28.83
C TYR A 157 2.22 -7.15 -29.80
N ARG A 158 1.07 -6.83 -30.39
CA ARG A 158 0.96 -5.76 -31.41
C ARG A 158 1.42 -4.37 -30.94
N LEU A 159 1.38 -4.10 -29.64
CA LEU A 159 1.88 -2.85 -29.05
C LEU A 159 3.38 -2.90 -28.68
N HIS A 160 4.08 -3.98 -28.98
CA HIS A 160 5.52 -4.04 -28.78
C HIS A 160 6.23 -3.11 -29.78
N LYS A 161 6.52 -1.90 -29.31
CA LYS A 161 7.22 -0.82 -30.03
C LYS A 161 8.17 -0.12 -29.06
N LYS A 162 9.14 0.62 -29.62
CA LYS A 162 10.03 1.46 -28.80
C LYS A 162 9.22 2.49 -28.00
N THR A 163 8.19 3.07 -28.62
CA THR A 163 7.32 4.10 -28.03
C THR A 163 5.88 3.85 -28.44
N VAL A 164 4.96 3.90 -27.47
CA VAL A 164 3.51 3.72 -27.64
C VAL A 164 2.82 5.01 -27.19
N ARG A 165 1.87 5.51 -27.96
CA ARG A 165 1.04 6.65 -27.56
C ARG A 165 -0.10 6.16 -26.67
N TRP A 166 -0.54 7.01 -25.76
CA TRP A 166 -1.63 6.66 -24.82
C TRP A 166 -2.93 6.29 -25.54
N GLU A 167 -3.22 6.95 -26.67
CA GLU A 167 -4.41 6.68 -27.46
C GLU A 167 -4.36 5.31 -28.17
N GLU A 168 -3.19 4.71 -28.31
CA GLU A 168 -3.02 3.38 -28.90
C GLU A 168 -3.36 2.25 -27.93
N ILE A 169 -3.46 2.57 -26.63
CA ILE A 169 -3.86 1.60 -25.59
C ILE A 169 -5.37 1.58 -25.53
N GLN A 170 -5.95 0.57 -26.16
CA GLN A 170 -7.39 0.36 -26.13
C GLN A 170 -7.79 -0.29 -24.80
N SER A 171 -9.02 -0.01 -24.36
CA SER A 171 -9.52 -0.47 -23.07
C SER A 171 -9.54 -1.99 -22.91
N GLU A 172 -9.78 -2.70 -24.01
CA GLU A 172 -9.80 -4.16 -24.05
C GLU A 172 -8.41 -4.82 -23.97
N GLU A 173 -7.33 -4.06 -24.01
CA GLU A 173 -5.94 -4.57 -23.99
C GLU A 173 -5.27 -4.40 -22.64
N LEU A 174 -5.75 -3.48 -21.79
CA LEU A 174 -5.14 -3.21 -20.50
C LEU A 174 -5.58 -4.22 -19.43
N ILE A 175 -4.60 -4.81 -18.78
CA ILE A 175 -4.75 -5.60 -17.57
C ILE A 175 -4.38 -4.70 -16.39
N ALA A 176 -5.37 -4.27 -15.61
CA ALA A 176 -5.17 -3.42 -14.44
C ALA A 176 -4.90 -4.23 -13.17
N VAL A 177 -4.12 -3.65 -12.25
CA VAL A 177 -3.92 -4.20 -10.91
C VAL A 177 -4.63 -3.30 -9.91
N GLY A 178 -5.67 -3.83 -9.29
CA GLY A 178 -6.60 -3.05 -8.47
C GLY A 178 -7.30 -1.94 -9.28
N ASN A 179 -8.10 -1.15 -8.62
CA ASN A 179 -8.90 -0.09 -9.27
C ASN A 179 -8.37 1.32 -9.01
N GLU A 180 -7.34 1.48 -8.17
CA GLU A 180 -6.96 2.79 -7.64
C GLU A 180 -6.09 3.63 -8.59
N SER A 181 -5.21 3.00 -9.36
CA SER A 181 -4.22 3.71 -10.19
C SER A 181 -4.77 4.19 -11.53
N ILE A 182 -5.72 3.48 -12.12
CA ILE A 182 -6.22 3.76 -13.46
C ILE A 182 -6.92 5.12 -13.58
N PRO A 183 -7.81 5.53 -12.65
CA PRO A 183 -8.43 6.85 -12.74
C PRO A 183 -7.41 7.99 -12.75
N MET A 184 -6.38 7.90 -11.92
CA MET A 184 -5.33 8.92 -11.84
C MET A 184 -4.46 8.93 -13.11
N ILE A 185 -4.07 7.76 -13.61
CA ILE A 185 -3.31 7.64 -14.86
C ILE A 185 -4.14 8.22 -16.02
N SER A 186 -5.43 7.88 -16.11
CA SER A 186 -6.34 8.40 -17.14
C SER A 186 -6.43 9.91 -17.10
N ALA A 187 -6.62 10.49 -15.91
CA ALA A 187 -6.72 11.94 -15.74
C ALA A 187 -5.42 12.65 -16.12
N THR A 188 -4.26 12.12 -15.72
CA THR A 188 -2.96 12.73 -16.00
C THR A 188 -2.54 12.55 -17.47
N ALA A 189 -2.83 11.41 -18.08
CA ALA A 189 -2.55 11.15 -19.50
C ALA A 189 -3.55 11.81 -20.45
N GLY A 190 -4.67 12.34 -19.93
CA GLY A 190 -5.72 12.96 -20.75
C GLY A 190 -6.49 11.98 -21.61
N VAL A 191 -6.46 10.68 -21.30
CA VAL A 191 -7.12 9.62 -22.06
C VAL A 191 -8.03 8.79 -21.16
N ARG A 192 -9.16 8.36 -21.71
CA ARG A 192 -10.07 7.47 -20.98
C ARG A 192 -9.59 6.03 -21.12
N ILE A 193 -9.00 5.51 -20.03
CA ILE A 193 -8.56 4.12 -19.97
C ILE A 193 -9.61 3.29 -19.24
N LYS A 194 -10.05 2.20 -19.89
CA LYS A 194 -10.95 1.20 -19.29
C LYS A 194 -10.29 -0.17 -19.41
N PRO A 195 -9.91 -0.83 -18.31
CA PRO A 195 -9.23 -2.12 -18.38
C PRO A 195 -10.11 -3.21 -19.05
N LYS A 196 -9.49 -4.07 -19.84
CA LYS A 196 -10.07 -5.34 -20.29
C LYS A 196 -10.33 -6.25 -19.09
N MET A 197 -9.39 -6.28 -18.18
CA MET A 197 -9.39 -7.15 -17.00
C MET A 197 -8.79 -6.43 -15.79
N THR A 198 -9.30 -6.70 -14.61
CA THR A 198 -8.72 -6.24 -13.34
C THR A 198 -8.35 -7.45 -12.50
N VAL A 199 -7.13 -7.46 -12.00
CA VAL A 199 -6.60 -8.49 -11.09
C VAL A 199 -6.08 -7.86 -9.80
N GLU A 200 -5.97 -8.64 -8.74
CA GLU A 200 -5.51 -8.12 -7.44
C GLU A 200 -3.98 -8.04 -7.33
N HIS A 201 -3.27 -8.92 -8.05
CA HIS A 201 -1.82 -9.06 -7.91
C HIS A 201 -1.07 -8.78 -9.20
N MET A 202 0.05 -8.04 -9.08
CA MET A 202 0.91 -7.72 -10.21
C MET A 202 1.48 -8.97 -10.88
N ALA A 203 1.80 -10.01 -10.12
CA ALA A 203 2.27 -11.29 -10.66
C ALA A 203 1.26 -11.90 -11.63
N THR A 204 -0.03 -11.87 -11.29
CA THR A 204 -1.11 -12.34 -12.17
C THR A 204 -1.21 -11.51 -13.45
N ALA A 205 -1.12 -10.17 -13.32
CA ALA A 205 -1.14 -9.28 -14.48
C ALA A 205 0.05 -9.56 -15.43
N MET A 206 1.26 -9.68 -14.89
CA MET A 206 2.46 -9.98 -15.68
C MET A 206 2.38 -11.37 -16.34
N SER A 207 1.85 -12.38 -15.62
CA SER A 207 1.65 -13.72 -16.19
C SER A 207 0.67 -13.74 -17.34
N LEU A 208 -0.44 -13.00 -17.25
CA LEU A 208 -1.41 -12.86 -18.34
C LEU A 208 -0.80 -12.13 -19.54
N ALA A 209 -0.06 -11.03 -19.29
CA ALA A 209 0.64 -10.32 -20.36
C ALA A 209 1.69 -11.20 -21.06
N ALA A 210 2.36 -12.10 -20.33
CA ALA A 210 3.29 -13.08 -20.88
C ALA A 210 2.63 -14.12 -21.79
N GLN A 211 1.31 -14.30 -21.68
CA GLN A 211 0.52 -15.15 -22.58
C GLN A 211 -0.15 -14.35 -23.70
N CYS A 212 0.29 -13.12 -23.97
CA CYS A 212 -0.31 -12.21 -24.95
C CYS A 212 -1.78 -11.83 -24.69
N GLU A 213 -2.28 -11.97 -23.47
CA GLU A 213 -3.67 -11.65 -23.12
C GLU A 213 -3.93 -10.14 -22.94
N GLY A 214 -2.88 -9.33 -23.06
CA GLY A 214 -2.97 -7.88 -22.97
C GLY A 214 -1.64 -7.24 -22.53
N VAL A 215 -1.74 -6.02 -22.06
CA VAL A 215 -0.60 -5.21 -21.62
C VAL A 215 -0.77 -4.73 -20.18
N VAL A 216 0.34 -4.48 -19.51
CA VAL A 216 0.36 -3.94 -18.13
C VAL A 216 1.06 -2.59 -18.14
N ILE A 217 0.53 -1.64 -17.37
CA ILE A 217 1.14 -0.33 -17.15
C ILE A 217 1.71 -0.29 -15.73
N ALA A 218 3.00 0.03 -15.61
CA ALA A 218 3.68 0.12 -14.32
C ALA A 218 4.87 1.07 -14.37
N GLY A 219 5.43 1.42 -13.20
CA GLY A 219 6.65 2.25 -13.13
C GLY A 219 7.87 1.54 -13.71
N THR A 220 8.78 2.30 -14.32
CA THR A 220 10.01 1.77 -14.94
C THR A 220 10.95 1.07 -13.95
N PHE A 221 10.83 1.34 -12.65
CA PHE A 221 11.56 0.62 -11.60
C PHE A 221 11.27 -0.88 -11.57
N SER A 222 10.11 -1.32 -12.11
CA SER A 222 9.73 -2.73 -12.19
C SER A 222 10.26 -3.46 -13.42
N ARG A 223 11.07 -2.81 -14.25
CA ARG A 223 11.61 -3.39 -15.50
C ARG A 223 12.34 -4.71 -15.28
N HIS A 224 13.14 -4.80 -14.22
CA HIS A 224 13.85 -6.05 -13.90
C HIS A 224 12.86 -7.17 -13.52
N TYR A 225 11.83 -6.85 -12.75
CA TYR A 225 10.77 -7.79 -12.40
C TYR A 225 9.99 -8.27 -13.63
N ALA A 226 9.63 -7.37 -14.55
CA ALA A 226 8.94 -7.72 -15.80
C ALA A 226 9.78 -8.65 -16.70
N LYS A 227 11.12 -8.51 -16.71
CA LYS A 227 12.01 -9.42 -17.44
C LYS A 227 11.90 -10.86 -16.98
N SER A 228 11.60 -11.13 -15.72
CA SER A 228 11.38 -12.49 -15.19
C SER A 228 10.17 -13.18 -15.84
N TYR A 229 9.24 -12.39 -16.39
CA TYR A 229 8.09 -12.85 -17.17
C TYR A 229 8.33 -12.77 -18.69
N GLN A 230 9.57 -12.51 -19.13
CA GLN A 230 9.95 -12.33 -20.54
C GLN A 230 9.20 -11.19 -21.23
N LEU A 231 8.76 -10.19 -20.47
CA LEU A 231 8.04 -9.04 -21.00
C LEU A 231 9.02 -7.96 -21.48
N ALA A 232 8.69 -7.38 -22.64
CA ALA A 232 9.32 -6.18 -23.16
C ALA A 232 8.79 -4.93 -22.44
N THR A 233 9.62 -3.89 -22.39
CA THR A 233 9.25 -2.58 -21.86
C THR A 233 9.17 -1.58 -23.00
N CYS A 234 8.02 -0.92 -23.17
CA CYS A 234 7.78 0.12 -24.15
C CYS A 234 7.59 1.47 -23.45
N SER A 235 8.22 2.51 -23.95
CA SER A 235 8.01 3.87 -23.44
C SER A 235 6.64 4.38 -23.85
N LEU A 236 6.02 5.19 -22.99
CA LEU A 236 4.74 5.83 -23.28
C LEU A 236 4.97 7.31 -23.65
N THR A 237 4.17 7.81 -24.60
CA THR A 237 4.28 9.21 -25.04
C THR A 237 2.90 9.89 -25.08
N PRO A 238 2.78 11.12 -24.55
CA PRO A 238 3.80 11.84 -23.76
C PRO A 238 4.21 11.06 -22.50
N PRO A 239 5.45 11.23 -22.00
CA PRO A 239 5.91 10.54 -20.81
C PRO A 239 5.13 10.99 -19.58
N LEU A 240 4.73 10.04 -18.75
CA LEU A 240 4.06 10.31 -17.49
C LEU A 240 4.98 9.91 -16.34
N ARG A 241 5.23 10.85 -15.44
CA ARG A 241 6.06 10.64 -14.25
C ARG A 241 5.21 10.56 -13.01
N ARG A 242 5.66 9.77 -12.05
CA ARG A 242 4.97 9.57 -10.79
C ARG A 242 5.97 9.52 -9.63
N ASN A 243 5.67 10.26 -8.58
CA ASN A 243 6.46 10.20 -7.36
C ASN A 243 6.15 8.92 -6.58
N MET A 244 7.20 8.28 -6.13
CA MET A 244 7.16 7.20 -5.15
C MET A 244 7.59 7.80 -3.82
N ASN A 245 6.75 7.66 -2.80
CA ASN A 245 6.92 8.32 -1.52
C ASN A 245 7.13 7.29 -0.41
N LEU A 246 7.94 7.69 0.55
CA LEU A 246 8.00 7.11 1.87
C LEU A 246 6.95 7.80 2.75
N TYR A 247 6.01 7.03 3.29
CA TYR A 247 4.96 7.46 4.20
C TYR A 247 5.31 7.05 5.62
N PHE A 248 5.07 7.93 6.59
CA PHE A 248 5.33 7.66 8.00
C PHE A 248 4.36 8.45 8.88
N HIS A 249 4.26 8.07 10.14
CA HIS A 249 3.40 8.78 11.08
C HIS A 249 4.04 10.10 11.48
N ALA A 250 3.30 11.22 11.35
CA ALA A 250 3.82 12.57 11.51
C ALA A 250 4.39 12.84 12.92
N TRP A 251 3.81 12.23 13.95
CA TRP A 251 4.17 12.54 15.36
C TRP A 251 4.79 11.36 16.10
N ARG A 252 4.92 10.18 15.48
CA ARG A 252 5.51 9.03 16.15
C ARG A 252 7.04 9.09 16.09
N ALA A 253 7.69 9.03 17.24
CA ALA A 253 9.13 8.92 17.31
C ALA A 253 9.61 7.64 16.61
N GLN A 254 10.61 7.78 15.74
CA GLN A 254 11.24 6.66 15.06
C GLN A 254 12.30 6.02 16.00
N THR A 255 12.38 4.69 15.98
CA THR A 255 13.45 3.99 16.68
C THR A 255 14.79 4.18 15.97
N PRO A 256 15.93 3.99 16.65
CA PRO A 256 17.23 4.04 15.98
C PRO A 256 17.37 3.07 14.79
N ALA A 257 16.72 1.91 14.85
CA ALA A 257 16.71 0.95 13.74
C ALA A 257 15.93 1.50 12.53
N THR A 258 14.77 2.08 12.81
CA THR A 258 13.90 2.69 11.79
C THR A 258 14.60 3.88 11.12
N GLN A 259 15.28 4.72 11.90
CA GLN A 259 16.08 5.85 11.36
C GLN A 259 17.20 5.34 10.44
N ARG A 260 18.00 4.35 10.89
CA ARG A 260 19.05 3.76 10.05
C ARG A 260 18.53 3.18 8.75
N PHE A 261 17.38 2.49 8.79
CA PHE A 261 16.78 1.94 7.58
C PHE A 261 16.32 3.05 6.62
N ARG A 262 15.70 4.11 7.16
CA ARG A 262 15.28 5.28 6.37
C ARG A 262 16.47 5.94 5.69
N ASP A 263 17.54 6.25 6.44
CA ASP A 263 18.73 6.91 5.91
C ASP A 263 19.40 6.05 4.83
N PHE A 264 19.50 4.74 5.09
CA PHE A 264 20.01 3.78 4.11
C PHE A 264 19.12 3.74 2.85
N LEU A 265 17.81 3.76 2.99
CA LEU A 265 16.86 3.73 1.88
C LEU A 265 17.07 4.93 0.96
N PHE A 266 17.19 6.14 1.50
CA PHE A 266 17.46 7.34 0.71
C PHE A 266 18.82 7.28 0.02
N SER A 267 19.90 6.94 0.73
CA SER A 267 21.24 6.78 0.15
C SER A 267 21.25 5.75 -0.98
N TYR A 268 20.59 4.61 -0.78
CA TYR A 268 20.49 3.56 -1.79
C TYR A 268 19.79 4.04 -3.06
N VAL A 269 18.71 4.81 -2.90
CA VAL A 269 17.96 5.36 -4.03
C VAL A 269 18.79 6.39 -4.78
N ASP A 270 19.45 7.31 -4.09
CA ASP A 270 20.32 8.33 -4.70
C ASP A 270 21.43 7.68 -5.52
N GLU A 271 22.03 6.60 -5.03
CA GLU A 271 23.09 5.87 -5.73
C GLU A 271 22.61 5.08 -6.96
N HIS A 272 21.36 4.58 -6.95
CA HIS A 272 20.90 3.60 -7.94
C HIS A 272 19.76 4.10 -8.85
N HIS A 273 19.07 5.19 -8.50
CA HIS A 273 17.90 5.69 -9.24
C HIS A 273 18.11 7.04 -9.93
N ASP A 274 19.16 7.80 -9.61
CA ASP A 274 19.47 9.07 -10.27
C ASP A 274 20.31 8.93 -11.57
N ALA A 275 20.58 7.72 -12.04
CA ALA A 275 21.18 7.56 -13.35
C ALA A 275 20.09 7.75 -14.44
N PRO A 276 20.21 8.78 -15.30
CA PRO A 276 19.32 8.92 -16.46
C PRO A 276 19.41 7.65 -17.30
N ALA A 277 18.27 7.21 -17.83
CA ALA A 277 18.08 5.96 -18.57
C ALA A 277 18.87 5.86 -19.89
N ASN A 278 20.06 6.46 -20.00
CA ASN A 278 20.86 6.52 -21.22
C ASN A 278 22.23 5.80 -21.17
N GLN A 279 22.55 5.07 -20.09
CA GLN A 279 23.78 4.26 -20.08
C GLN A 279 23.55 2.98 -19.27
N ARG A 280 23.00 1.94 -19.92
CA ARG A 280 23.40 0.52 -19.83
C ARG A 280 22.54 -0.36 -20.72
#